data_98d38d2676a4129c2ff3dc33b812a2ea
#
_entry.id   98d38d2676a4129c2ff3dc33b812a2ea
#
_cell.length_a   1.000
_cell.length_b   1.000
_cell.length_c   1.000
_cell.angle_alpha   90.00
_cell.angle_beta   90.00
_cell.angle_gamma   90.00
#
_symmetry.space_group_name_H-M   'P 1'
#
loop_
_entity.id
_entity.type
_entity.pdbx_description
1 polymer ?
#
loop_
_entity_poly.entity_id
_entity_poly.type
_entity_poly.pdbx_seq_one_letter_code
_entity_poly.pdbx_strand_id
1 'polypeptide(L)'
;GLTYTIPIRQGVSFHDGTVFNAAAMVFSLDRFIKNSGRPSFLLGDLVDSVKATGEYELTIKLKKSFAAFSSLLTFPNLCAISPKVYEIGDGKFKPDTFVGTGPYQLTKYGSDSLKLDVFDKYWGEKPSNPGVNLQLLSSPVNLFNSFRTGAVDVAYLSLDPEQIRNLEKGAKEEKWYAIASQSNTVNYMVLNQKSKPLDQLEVRQAIALMIHRPLMNERVLLGQALPLYSLVPTTFSELYQPVFKDKYGDANFAQAKELLTKAGFSPTNPAKVEIWYPTGSGRRALVAQLLKALAKRHLDGLLQIEIQTVESATLYKDLEKGVYQSVLVDWYADFFDADNYIQPFLECTKGSVSGGCEKGASQGQGSFFYSEKANQLIDKERQEINPKKRQEIFAKLQTILADEVPYIPLWQDRDYTFSQKAITGVILEPTQSFLFSPIRKQ
;
A
#
# COMPACT_ATOMS: atom_id res chain seq x y z
N GLY A 1 16.15 -20.78 -1.06
CA GLY A 1 17.00 -21.39 -0.03
C GLY A 1 16.49 -21.11 1.38
N LEU A 2 17.07 -21.84 2.35
CA LEU A 2 16.74 -21.65 3.76
C LEU A 2 17.78 -20.81 4.51
N THR A 3 18.94 -20.61 3.91
CA THR A 3 20.07 -19.89 4.54
C THR A 3 20.60 -18.84 3.56
N TYR A 4 20.76 -17.63 4.07
CA TYR A 4 21.30 -16.49 3.34
C TYR A 4 22.53 -15.98 4.09
N THR A 5 23.67 -15.97 3.42
CA THR A 5 24.91 -15.38 3.92
C THR A 5 25.13 -14.06 3.19
N ILE A 6 25.18 -12.96 3.92
CA ILE A 6 25.16 -11.60 3.38
C ILE A 6 26.42 -10.88 3.87
N PRO A 7 27.29 -10.42 2.95
CA PRO A 7 28.43 -9.58 3.32
C PRO A 7 27.96 -8.19 3.75
N ILE A 8 28.53 -7.67 4.80
CA ILE A 8 28.26 -6.34 5.35
C ILE A 8 29.38 -5.39 4.88
N ARG A 9 28.97 -4.20 4.41
CA ARG A 9 29.89 -3.14 3.98
C ARG A 9 30.77 -2.68 5.14
N GLN A 10 32.09 -2.62 4.89
CA GLN A 10 33.08 -2.12 5.85
C GLN A 10 33.23 -0.59 5.77
N GLY A 11 33.75 0.00 6.82
CA GLY A 11 34.05 1.44 6.88
C GLY A 11 32.82 2.35 7.02
N VAL A 12 31.65 1.79 7.37
CA VAL A 12 30.40 2.52 7.59
C VAL A 12 30.26 2.86 9.06
N SER A 13 29.79 4.08 9.36
CA SER A 13 29.43 4.50 10.71
C SER A 13 27.99 5.02 10.76
N PHE A 14 27.35 4.86 11.91
CA PHE A 14 26.09 5.50 12.23
C PHE A 14 26.27 7.02 12.45
N HIS A 15 25.17 7.77 12.43
CA HIS A 15 25.17 9.20 12.68
C HIS A 15 25.76 9.59 14.05
N ASP A 16 25.70 8.70 15.04
CA ASP A 16 26.29 8.88 16.37
C ASP A 16 27.76 8.45 16.48
N GLY A 17 28.39 8.08 15.36
CA GLY A 17 29.78 7.63 15.27
C GLY A 17 30.00 6.17 15.63
N THR A 18 28.98 5.40 16.01
CA THR A 18 29.09 3.95 16.23
C THR A 18 29.42 3.24 14.92
N VAL A 19 30.28 2.21 14.96
CA VAL A 19 30.65 1.43 13.79
C VAL A 19 29.48 0.53 13.38
N PHE A 20 29.18 0.51 12.08
CA PHE A 20 28.25 -0.45 11.50
C PHE A 20 29.01 -1.74 11.12
N ASN A 21 28.54 -2.87 11.62
CA ASN A 21 29.05 -4.20 11.36
C ASN A 21 27.92 -5.25 11.44
N ALA A 22 28.24 -6.52 11.30
CA ALA A 22 27.27 -7.61 11.34
C ALA A 22 26.51 -7.67 12.68
N ALA A 23 27.15 -7.39 13.81
CA ALA A 23 26.47 -7.36 15.12
C ALA A 23 25.42 -6.24 15.21
N ALA A 24 25.70 -5.05 14.65
CA ALA A 24 24.74 -3.96 14.59
C ALA A 24 23.54 -4.29 13.68
N MET A 25 23.77 -5.02 12.59
CA MET A 25 22.68 -5.47 11.73
C MET A 25 21.82 -6.55 12.40
N VAL A 26 22.43 -7.51 13.12
CA VAL A 26 21.71 -8.50 13.96
C VAL A 26 20.81 -7.75 14.97
N PHE A 27 21.36 -6.75 15.66
CA PHE A 27 20.59 -5.93 16.59
C PHE A 27 19.37 -5.28 15.91
N SER A 28 19.55 -4.71 14.72
CA SER A 28 18.49 -4.01 13.98
C SER A 28 17.35 -4.96 13.59
N LEU A 29 17.68 -6.14 13.04
CA LEU A 29 16.70 -7.17 12.65
C LEU A 29 16.02 -7.80 13.87
N ASP A 30 16.77 -8.11 14.93
CA ASP A 30 16.23 -8.62 16.19
C ASP A 30 15.26 -7.62 16.83
N ARG A 31 15.60 -6.33 16.80
CA ARG A 31 14.71 -5.29 17.30
C ARG A 31 13.41 -5.23 16.49
N PHE A 32 13.48 -5.28 15.16
CA PHE A 32 12.29 -5.31 14.31
C PHE A 32 11.36 -6.50 14.67
N ILE A 33 11.93 -7.68 14.89
CA ILE A 33 11.16 -8.89 15.25
C ILE A 33 10.59 -8.77 16.67
N LYS A 34 11.39 -8.33 17.63
CA LYS A 34 11.08 -8.47 19.07
C LYS A 34 10.32 -7.27 19.68
N ASN A 35 10.25 -6.13 18.99
CA ASN A 35 9.49 -4.97 19.48
C ASN A 35 7.97 -5.07 19.22
N SER A 36 7.51 -6.17 18.63
CA SER A 36 6.08 -6.54 18.52
C SER A 36 5.18 -5.51 17.83
N GLY A 37 5.73 -4.65 16.95
CA GLY A 37 4.95 -3.77 16.10
C GLY A 37 4.20 -4.55 14.99
N ARG A 38 3.15 -3.97 14.43
CA ARG A 38 2.36 -4.65 13.38
C ARG A 38 3.20 -5.26 12.24
N PRO A 39 4.22 -4.58 11.66
CA PRO A 39 5.00 -5.19 10.58
C PRO A 39 6.00 -6.25 11.06
N SER A 40 6.18 -6.48 12.36
CA SER A 40 7.19 -7.43 12.89
C SER A 40 6.98 -8.87 12.40
N PHE A 41 5.74 -9.28 12.13
CA PHE A 41 5.38 -10.60 11.60
C PHE A 41 6.01 -10.87 10.22
N LEU A 42 6.23 -9.83 9.40
CA LEU A 42 6.83 -9.96 8.06
C LEU A 42 8.18 -10.68 8.11
N LEU A 43 8.95 -10.45 9.16
CA LEU A 43 10.24 -11.12 9.38
C LEU A 43 10.13 -12.21 10.46
N GLY A 44 9.41 -11.94 11.54
CA GLY A 44 9.30 -12.83 12.69
C GLY A 44 8.68 -14.20 12.40
N ASP A 45 7.71 -14.25 11.47
CA ASP A 45 7.09 -15.52 11.06
C ASP A 45 7.98 -16.36 10.13
N LEU A 46 8.89 -15.70 9.42
CA LEU A 46 9.76 -16.33 8.41
C LEU A 46 11.13 -16.74 8.95
N VAL A 47 11.72 -15.91 9.82
CA VAL A 47 13.10 -16.06 10.25
C VAL A 47 13.19 -16.98 11.48
N ASP A 48 14.05 -17.99 11.39
CA ASP A 48 14.44 -18.87 12.50
C ASP A 48 15.55 -18.20 13.33
N SER A 49 16.58 -17.69 12.68
CA SER A 49 17.68 -17.03 13.37
C SER A 49 18.41 -16.02 12.50
N VAL A 50 18.97 -14.99 13.16
CA VAL A 50 19.89 -14.01 12.58
C VAL A 50 21.16 -14.03 13.39
N LYS A 51 22.33 -14.20 12.75
CA LYS A 51 23.63 -14.33 13.44
C LYS A 51 24.73 -13.58 12.69
N ALA A 52 25.61 -12.92 13.43
CA ALA A 52 26.89 -12.48 12.91
C ALA A 52 27.82 -13.71 12.83
N THR A 53 28.16 -14.15 11.64
CA THR A 53 29.08 -15.28 11.37
C THR A 53 30.51 -14.82 11.15
N GLY A 54 30.71 -13.52 11.01
CA GLY A 54 31.97 -12.80 10.98
C GLY A 54 31.74 -11.35 11.40
N GLU A 55 32.81 -10.56 11.49
CA GLU A 55 32.69 -9.12 11.82
C GLU A 55 31.85 -8.37 10.79
N TYR A 56 31.97 -8.77 9.51
CA TYR A 56 31.26 -8.19 8.37
C TYR A 56 30.51 -9.24 7.55
N GLU A 57 30.00 -10.27 8.22
CA GLU A 57 29.21 -11.32 7.60
C GLU A 57 27.99 -11.66 8.46
N LEU A 58 26.81 -11.60 7.86
CA LEU A 58 25.53 -11.89 8.47
C LEU A 58 24.96 -13.18 7.86
N THR A 59 24.52 -14.11 8.71
CA THR A 59 23.76 -15.28 8.27
C THR A 59 22.33 -15.23 8.80
N ILE A 60 21.35 -15.30 7.90
CA ILE A 60 19.93 -15.38 8.19
C ILE A 60 19.45 -16.78 7.81
N LYS A 61 18.81 -17.47 8.75
CA LYS A 61 18.19 -18.77 8.52
C LYS A 61 16.68 -18.63 8.57
N LEU A 62 15.99 -19.18 7.57
CA LEU A 62 14.55 -19.17 7.48
C LEU A 62 13.96 -20.47 8.02
N LYS A 63 12.76 -20.39 8.62
CA LYS A 63 11.93 -21.54 9.04
C LYS A 63 11.44 -22.33 7.84
N LYS A 64 11.07 -21.65 6.76
CA LYS A 64 10.64 -22.22 5.46
C LYS A 64 11.13 -21.34 4.32
N SER A 65 11.26 -21.92 3.13
CA SER A 65 11.65 -21.17 1.93
C SER A 65 10.63 -20.06 1.62
N PHE A 66 11.13 -18.89 1.23
CA PHE A 66 10.31 -17.77 0.81
C PHE A 66 10.94 -17.13 -0.45
N ALA A 67 10.24 -17.24 -1.59
CA ALA A 67 10.75 -16.79 -2.87
C ALA A 67 11.00 -15.28 -2.92
N ALA A 68 10.18 -14.50 -2.23
CA ALA A 68 10.28 -13.04 -2.15
C ALA A 68 11.21 -12.55 -1.03
N PHE A 69 12.01 -13.40 -0.39
CA PHE A 69 12.84 -12.98 0.76
C PHE A 69 13.81 -11.86 0.44
N SER A 70 14.43 -11.87 -0.75
CA SER A 70 15.32 -10.79 -1.18
C SER A 70 14.58 -9.45 -1.29
N SER A 71 13.35 -9.47 -1.81
CA SER A 71 12.49 -8.28 -1.89
C SER A 71 12.08 -7.82 -0.50
N LEU A 72 11.74 -8.73 0.42
CA LEU A 72 11.44 -8.39 1.81
C LEU A 72 12.60 -7.67 2.49
N LEU A 73 13.85 -8.06 2.23
CA LEU A 73 15.03 -7.39 2.81
C LEU A 73 15.20 -5.94 2.34
N THR A 74 14.50 -5.51 1.28
CA THR A 74 14.48 -4.10 0.84
C THR A 74 13.44 -3.25 1.59
N PHE A 75 12.64 -3.85 2.47
CA PHE A 75 11.64 -3.11 3.26
C PHE A 75 12.34 -2.05 4.12
N PRO A 76 11.98 -0.74 4.00
CA PRO A 76 12.69 0.34 4.67
C PRO A 76 12.81 0.19 6.18
N ASN A 77 11.85 -0.47 6.82
CA ASN A 77 11.86 -0.68 8.27
C ASN A 77 12.89 -1.73 8.74
N LEU A 78 13.54 -2.43 7.81
CA LEU A 78 14.66 -3.35 8.10
C LEU A 78 16.03 -2.66 8.02
N CYS A 79 16.07 -1.34 7.86
CA CYS A 79 17.31 -0.58 7.81
C CYS A 79 18.12 -0.69 9.12
N ALA A 80 19.44 -0.50 8.99
CA ALA A 80 20.35 -0.49 10.13
C ALA A 80 20.11 0.70 11.05
N ILE A 81 20.01 0.46 12.35
CA ILE A 81 19.85 1.47 13.41
C ILE A 81 20.92 1.28 14.48
N SER A 82 21.32 2.37 15.14
CA SER A 82 22.42 2.35 16.12
C SER A 82 22.05 1.56 17.39
N PRO A 83 22.80 0.50 17.75
CA PRO A 83 22.57 -0.23 18.99
C PRO A 83 22.92 0.59 20.25
N LYS A 84 23.59 1.74 20.11
CA LYS A 84 23.89 2.65 21.21
C LYS A 84 22.68 3.47 21.62
N VAL A 85 21.78 3.76 20.68
CA VAL A 85 20.65 4.69 20.86
C VAL A 85 19.32 3.95 21.09
N TYR A 86 19.14 2.82 20.41
CA TYR A 86 17.89 2.07 20.46
C TYR A 86 17.97 0.86 21.39
N GLU A 87 16.81 0.37 21.82
CA GLU A 87 16.66 -0.79 22.69
C GLU A 87 15.73 -1.81 22.05
N ILE A 88 15.87 -3.07 22.46
CA ILE A 88 14.98 -4.18 22.09
C ILE A 88 13.97 -4.40 23.22
N GLY A 89 12.69 -4.60 22.85
CA GLY A 89 11.61 -4.95 23.78
C GLY A 89 10.33 -4.18 23.51
N ASP A 90 9.24 -4.67 24.10
CA ASP A 90 7.92 -4.04 23.96
C ASP A 90 7.92 -2.61 24.50
N GLY A 91 7.28 -1.70 23.76
CA GLY A 91 7.20 -0.28 24.13
C GLY A 91 8.50 0.50 23.96
N LYS A 92 9.59 -0.12 23.49
CA LYS A 92 10.88 0.53 23.30
C LYS A 92 10.98 1.25 21.94
N PHE A 93 9.89 1.90 21.53
CA PHE A 93 9.89 2.79 20.36
C PHE A 93 10.47 4.17 20.73
N LYS A 94 11.19 4.75 19.76
CA LYS A 94 11.72 6.12 19.86
C LYS A 94 11.31 6.86 18.58
N PRO A 95 10.07 7.34 18.47
CA PRO A 95 9.51 7.88 17.23
C PRO A 95 10.10 9.22 16.79
N ASP A 96 10.79 9.92 17.68
CA ASP A 96 11.45 11.21 17.49
C ASP A 96 12.97 11.11 17.28
N THR A 97 13.48 9.88 17.17
CA THR A 97 14.93 9.61 17.10
C THR A 97 15.24 8.83 15.83
N PHE A 98 16.16 9.32 15.01
CA PHE A 98 16.54 8.72 13.73
C PHE A 98 18.08 8.67 13.62
N VAL A 99 18.67 7.57 14.06
CA VAL A 99 20.12 7.34 14.02
C VAL A 99 20.40 6.10 13.19
N GLY A 100 20.66 6.33 11.91
CA GLY A 100 20.98 5.32 10.90
C GLY A 100 22.34 5.56 10.27
N THR A 101 22.54 5.00 9.07
CA THR A 101 23.78 5.09 8.27
C THR A 101 23.59 5.87 6.97
N GLY A 102 22.47 6.56 6.82
CA GLY A 102 22.07 7.27 5.59
C GLY A 102 22.84 8.58 5.36
N PRO A 103 22.61 9.23 4.18
CA PRO A 103 23.31 10.46 3.81
C PRO A 103 22.90 11.70 4.60
N TYR A 104 21.78 11.64 5.32
CA TYR A 104 21.27 12.73 6.13
C TYR A 104 21.05 12.28 7.56
N GLN A 105 21.30 13.20 8.48
CA GLN A 105 20.98 13.06 9.91
C GLN A 105 19.87 14.04 10.30
N LEU A 106 18.96 13.60 11.18
CA LEU A 106 17.93 14.46 11.74
C LEU A 106 18.55 15.40 12.77
N THR A 107 18.46 16.72 12.53
CA THR A 107 19.00 17.74 13.42
C THR A 107 17.93 18.56 14.12
N LYS A 108 16.70 18.54 13.62
CA LYS A 108 15.54 19.13 14.28
C LYS A 108 14.31 18.25 14.04
N TYR A 109 13.58 17.96 15.12
CA TYR A 109 12.30 17.29 15.13
C TYR A 109 11.24 18.19 15.75
N GLY A 110 10.18 18.51 15.01
CA GLY A 110 9.07 19.33 15.47
C GLY A 110 7.74 18.76 14.98
N SER A 111 6.65 19.25 15.53
CA SER A 111 5.29 18.82 15.17
C SER A 111 4.87 19.20 13.74
N ASP A 112 5.48 20.24 13.18
CA ASP A 112 5.16 20.81 11.87
C ASP A 112 6.32 20.74 10.87
N SER A 113 7.52 20.40 11.33
CA SER A 113 8.73 20.42 10.49
C SER A 113 9.83 19.51 11.00
N LEU A 114 10.58 18.94 10.05
CA LEU A 114 11.79 18.18 10.30
C LEU A 114 12.94 18.83 9.54
N LYS A 115 14.14 18.86 10.13
CA LYS A 115 15.36 19.30 9.45
C LYS A 115 16.34 18.15 9.36
N LEU A 116 16.80 17.89 8.14
CA LEU A 116 17.83 16.93 7.83
C LEU A 116 19.06 17.65 7.30
N ASP A 117 20.19 17.52 7.98
CA ASP A 117 21.47 18.01 7.52
C ASP A 117 22.30 16.87 6.94
N VAL A 118 23.20 17.18 5.99
CA VAL A 118 24.07 16.17 5.38
C VAL A 118 24.98 15.56 6.45
N PHE A 119 25.13 14.24 6.41
CA PHE A 119 26.08 13.52 7.25
C PHE A 119 27.45 13.47 6.57
N ASP A 120 28.41 14.26 7.08
CA ASP A 120 29.75 14.41 6.48
C ASP A 120 30.53 13.11 6.33
N LYS A 121 30.28 12.14 7.24
CA LYS A 121 30.93 10.82 7.24
C LYS A 121 30.13 9.77 6.47
N TYR A 122 29.20 10.19 5.61
CA TYR A 122 28.45 9.25 4.81
C TYR A 122 29.37 8.45 3.88
N TRP A 123 29.15 7.16 3.84
CA TRP A 123 29.98 6.19 3.12
C TRP A 123 29.74 6.13 1.60
N GLY A 124 28.65 6.72 1.12
CA GLY A 124 28.27 6.76 -0.29
C GLY A 124 28.54 8.10 -0.96
N GLU A 125 27.91 8.35 -2.10
CA GLU A 125 27.99 9.63 -2.78
C GLU A 125 27.37 10.75 -1.92
N LYS A 126 28.08 11.87 -1.83
CA LYS A 126 27.58 13.04 -1.08
C LYS A 126 26.33 13.60 -1.76
N PRO A 127 25.30 13.98 -0.97
CA PRO A 127 24.16 14.69 -1.49
C PRO A 127 24.52 15.94 -2.29
N SER A 128 23.69 16.24 -3.30
CA SER A 128 23.87 17.41 -4.15
C SER A 128 23.34 18.72 -3.52
N ASN A 129 22.79 18.63 -2.31
CA ASN A 129 22.26 19.75 -1.51
C ASN A 129 22.83 19.72 -0.09
N PRO A 130 22.79 20.85 0.64
CA PRO A 130 23.34 20.92 2.01
C PRO A 130 22.42 20.31 3.08
N GLY A 131 21.19 19.96 2.73
CA GLY A 131 20.19 19.44 3.65
C GLY A 131 18.77 19.66 3.15
N VAL A 132 17.78 19.17 3.92
CA VAL A 132 16.36 19.20 3.57
C VAL A 132 15.54 19.70 4.77
N ASN A 133 14.64 20.64 4.51
CA ASN A 133 13.59 21.02 5.45
C ASN A 133 12.27 20.42 4.99
N LEU A 134 11.73 19.49 5.77
CA LEU A 134 10.41 18.90 5.51
C LEU A 134 9.35 19.71 6.27
N GLN A 135 8.32 20.17 5.58
CA GLN A 135 7.16 20.83 6.17
C GLN A 135 5.98 19.86 6.19
N LEU A 136 5.40 19.66 7.37
CA LEU A 136 4.20 18.83 7.57
C LEU A 136 2.96 19.72 7.44
N LEU A 137 2.32 19.67 6.29
CA LEU A 137 1.15 20.50 5.99
C LEU A 137 -0.15 19.72 6.26
N SER A 138 -1.07 20.33 6.99
CA SER A 138 -2.28 19.69 7.52
C SER A 138 -3.35 19.34 6.48
N SER A 139 -3.22 19.86 5.25
CA SER A 139 -4.21 19.61 4.21
C SER A 139 -3.65 19.76 2.80
N PRO A 140 -4.28 19.09 1.79
CA PRO A 140 -3.94 19.27 0.38
C PRO A 140 -4.00 20.74 -0.07
N VAL A 141 -4.92 21.53 0.46
CA VAL A 141 -5.07 22.95 0.13
C VAL A 141 -3.87 23.76 0.63
N ASN A 142 -3.38 23.45 1.83
CA ASN A 142 -2.19 24.12 2.37
C ASN A 142 -0.94 23.79 1.55
N LEU A 143 -0.76 22.53 1.16
CA LEU A 143 0.34 22.12 0.28
C LEU A 143 0.27 22.83 -1.09
N PHE A 144 -0.90 22.83 -1.71
CA PHE A 144 -1.13 23.49 -3.00
C PHE A 144 -0.80 24.98 -2.95
N ASN A 145 -1.26 25.69 -1.93
CA ASN A 145 -1.02 27.12 -1.78
C ASN A 145 0.45 27.43 -1.46
N SER A 146 1.06 26.66 -0.54
CA SER A 146 2.49 26.83 -0.19
C SER A 146 3.39 26.62 -1.40
N PHE A 147 3.08 25.65 -2.26
CA PHE A 147 3.84 25.43 -3.48
C PHE A 147 3.63 26.58 -4.50
N ARG A 148 2.40 27.02 -4.73
CA ARG A 148 2.11 28.09 -5.68
C ARG A 148 2.73 29.43 -5.32
N THR A 149 2.87 29.72 -4.04
CA THR A 149 3.50 30.94 -3.53
C THR A 149 5.03 30.85 -3.44
N GLY A 150 5.61 29.66 -3.70
CA GLY A 150 7.04 29.43 -3.58
C GLY A 150 7.53 29.24 -2.12
N ALA A 151 6.62 29.09 -1.16
CA ALA A 151 6.97 28.82 0.24
C ALA A 151 7.58 27.42 0.42
N VAL A 152 7.28 26.47 -0.46
CA VAL A 152 7.95 25.17 -0.56
C VAL A 152 8.51 24.98 -1.97
N ASP A 153 9.67 24.36 -2.05
CA ASP A 153 10.39 24.09 -3.29
C ASP A 153 9.79 22.92 -4.07
N VAL A 154 9.27 21.92 -3.36
CA VAL A 154 8.71 20.70 -3.94
C VAL A 154 7.41 20.36 -3.23
N ALA A 155 6.35 20.09 -4.01
CA ALA A 155 5.11 19.49 -3.53
C ALA A 155 5.10 18.01 -3.91
N TYR A 156 5.10 17.14 -2.90
CA TYR A 156 5.17 15.68 -3.09
C TYR A 156 3.92 15.01 -2.54
N LEU A 157 3.23 14.23 -3.40
CA LEU A 157 2.00 13.49 -3.08
C LEU A 157 0.88 14.36 -2.46
N SER A 158 -0.14 13.74 -1.91
CA SER A 158 -1.19 14.35 -1.06
C SER A 158 -1.99 15.52 -1.67
N LEU A 159 -1.93 15.72 -2.99
CA LEU A 159 -2.75 16.70 -3.70
C LEU A 159 -4.06 16.07 -4.22
N ASP A 160 -5.12 16.83 -4.18
CA ASP A 160 -6.40 16.42 -4.79
C ASP A 160 -6.37 16.53 -6.33
N PRO A 161 -7.20 15.76 -7.07
CA PRO A 161 -7.18 15.73 -8.53
C PRO A 161 -7.30 17.09 -9.20
N GLU A 162 -8.14 17.99 -8.68
CA GLU A 162 -8.29 19.35 -9.21
C GLU A 162 -7.03 20.21 -9.00
N GLN A 163 -6.35 20.03 -7.88
CA GLN A 163 -5.10 20.72 -7.57
C GLN A 163 -3.97 20.23 -8.50
N ILE A 164 -3.85 18.92 -8.70
CA ILE A 164 -2.92 18.33 -9.66
C ILE A 164 -3.18 18.90 -11.06
N ARG A 165 -4.42 18.90 -11.54
CA ARG A 165 -4.81 19.46 -12.84
C ARG A 165 -4.42 20.93 -12.97
N ASN A 166 -4.61 21.72 -11.92
CA ASN A 166 -4.23 23.14 -11.90
C ASN A 166 -2.70 23.31 -11.97
N LEU A 167 -1.95 22.49 -11.22
CA LEU A 167 -0.48 22.54 -11.25
C LEU A 167 0.08 22.02 -12.57
N GLU A 168 -0.51 20.99 -13.18
CA GLU A 168 -0.15 20.54 -14.54
C GLU A 168 -0.35 21.65 -15.59
N LYS A 169 -1.44 22.44 -15.46
CA LYS A 169 -1.64 23.61 -16.31
C LYS A 169 -0.53 24.64 -16.14
N GLY A 170 -0.16 24.96 -14.89
CA GLY A 170 0.94 25.88 -14.61
C GLY A 170 2.30 25.37 -15.11
N ALA A 171 2.51 24.03 -15.10
CA ALA A 171 3.72 23.44 -15.68
C ALA A 171 3.77 23.57 -17.21
N LYS A 172 2.62 23.43 -17.90
CA LYS A 172 2.51 23.73 -19.36
C LYS A 172 2.76 25.21 -19.70
N GLU A 173 2.48 26.10 -18.76
CA GLU A 173 2.79 27.52 -18.83
C GLU A 173 4.22 27.85 -18.35
N GLU A 174 5.05 26.82 -18.16
CA GLU A 174 6.45 26.93 -17.75
C GLU A 174 6.70 27.60 -16.39
N LYS A 175 5.72 27.61 -15.49
CA LYS A 175 5.86 28.21 -14.13
C LYS A 175 6.69 27.35 -13.19
N TRP A 176 6.61 26.03 -13.32
CA TRP A 176 7.28 25.01 -12.54
C TRP A 176 7.39 23.70 -13.33
N TYR A 177 8.01 22.68 -12.78
CA TYR A 177 8.05 21.35 -13.37
C TYR A 177 6.96 20.46 -12.77
N ALA A 178 6.35 19.62 -13.61
CA ALA A 178 5.49 18.52 -13.20
C ALA A 178 6.17 17.20 -13.55
N ILE A 179 6.26 16.30 -12.58
CA ILE A 179 6.85 14.98 -12.71
C ILE A 179 5.76 13.98 -12.30
N ALA A 180 5.46 13.03 -13.18
CA ALA A 180 4.47 11.99 -12.91
C ALA A 180 5.07 10.61 -13.17
N SER A 181 4.73 9.66 -12.34
CA SER A 181 5.11 8.25 -12.44
C SER A 181 3.90 7.36 -12.19
N GLN A 182 3.95 6.13 -12.69
CA GLN A 182 2.96 5.13 -12.32
C GLN A 182 3.25 4.63 -10.92
N SER A 183 2.28 4.76 -10.03
CA SER A 183 2.36 4.27 -8.66
C SER A 183 2.10 2.77 -8.60
N ASN A 184 2.54 2.13 -7.52
CA ASN A 184 2.13 0.78 -7.15
C ASN A 184 0.99 0.74 -6.13
N THR A 185 0.46 1.90 -5.77
CA THR A 185 -0.71 2.01 -4.91
C THR A 185 -1.96 1.55 -5.65
N VAL A 186 -2.62 0.55 -5.11
CA VAL A 186 -3.89 0.01 -5.60
C VAL A 186 -5.03 0.44 -4.69
N ASN A 187 -6.09 0.95 -5.28
CA ASN A 187 -7.31 1.35 -4.57
C ASN A 187 -8.41 0.33 -4.83
N TYR A 188 -9.08 -0.09 -3.78
CA TYR A 188 -10.05 -1.17 -3.85
C TYR A 188 -11.18 -1.00 -2.84
N MET A 189 -12.23 -1.77 -3.04
CA MET A 189 -13.35 -1.90 -2.12
C MET A 189 -13.27 -3.25 -1.41
N VAL A 190 -13.26 -3.25 -0.09
CA VAL A 190 -13.36 -4.44 0.76
C VAL A 190 -14.82 -4.84 0.87
N LEU A 191 -15.13 -6.13 0.78
CA LEU A 191 -16.46 -6.67 1.00
C LEU A 191 -16.42 -7.70 2.15
N ASN A 192 -17.00 -7.34 3.28
CA ASN A 192 -17.06 -8.20 4.47
C ASN A 192 -18.04 -9.34 4.28
N GLN A 193 -17.52 -10.55 4.03
CA GLN A 193 -18.32 -11.74 3.74
C GLN A 193 -19.11 -12.28 4.96
N LYS A 194 -18.85 -11.76 6.17
CA LYS A 194 -19.66 -12.08 7.37
C LYS A 194 -20.86 -11.15 7.54
N SER A 195 -20.94 -10.07 6.76
CA SER A 195 -21.98 -9.04 6.89
C SER A 195 -23.05 -9.19 5.81
N LYS A 196 -24.33 -9.26 6.22
CA LYS A 196 -25.45 -9.26 5.26
C LYS A 196 -25.57 -7.86 4.63
N PRO A 197 -25.87 -7.79 3.31
CA PRO A 197 -26.13 -8.90 2.38
C PRO A 197 -24.87 -9.37 1.65
N LEU A 198 -23.67 -8.95 2.05
CA LEU A 198 -22.39 -9.28 1.40
C LEU A 198 -21.92 -10.73 1.67
N ASP A 199 -22.59 -11.46 2.57
CA ASP A 199 -22.45 -12.90 2.74
C ASP A 199 -22.88 -13.69 1.48
N GLN A 200 -23.77 -13.11 0.64
CA GLN A 200 -24.21 -13.71 -0.61
C GLN A 200 -23.26 -13.35 -1.75
N LEU A 201 -22.78 -14.36 -2.47
CA LEU A 201 -21.85 -14.17 -3.59
C LEU A 201 -22.48 -13.35 -4.72
N GLU A 202 -23.76 -13.59 -5.04
CA GLU A 202 -24.50 -12.88 -6.06
C GLU A 202 -24.53 -11.36 -5.82
N VAL A 203 -24.64 -10.91 -4.58
CA VAL A 203 -24.59 -9.49 -4.22
C VAL A 203 -23.21 -8.92 -4.47
N ARG A 204 -22.15 -9.61 -4.07
CA ARG A 204 -20.77 -9.16 -4.31
C ARG A 204 -20.45 -9.08 -5.80
N GLN A 205 -20.89 -10.08 -6.56
CA GLN A 205 -20.74 -10.10 -8.02
C GLN A 205 -21.57 -8.98 -8.69
N ALA A 206 -22.79 -8.73 -8.24
CA ALA A 206 -23.61 -7.63 -8.76
C ALA A 206 -22.94 -6.26 -8.52
N ILE A 207 -22.32 -6.07 -7.36
CA ILE A 207 -21.53 -4.85 -7.08
C ILE A 207 -20.34 -4.77 -8.04
N ALA A 208 -19.60 -5.87 -8.30
CA ALA A 208 -18.49 -5.89 -9.24
C ALA A 208 -18.93 -5.53 -10.68
N LEU A 209 -20.08 -6.02 -11.14
CA LEU A 209 -20.66 -5.74 -12.45
C LEU A 209 -21.10 -4.28 -12.63
N MET A 210 -21.58 -3.63 -11.57
CA MET A 210 -22.03 -2.23 -11.67
C MET A 210 -20.89 -1.21 -11.70
N ILE A 211 -19.67 -1.58 -11.31
CA ILE A 211 -18.53 -0.66 -11.31
C ILE A 211 -18.28 -0.15 -12.74
N HIS A 212 -18.05 1.16 -12.85
CA HIS A 212 -17.70 1.81 -14.12
C HIS A 212 -16.37 2.52 -13.99
N ARG A 213 -15.26 1.77 -14.07
CA ARG A 213 -13.89 2.28 -13.86
C ARG A 213 -13.50 3.39 -14.85
N PRO A 214 -13.82 3.30 -16.16
CA PRO A 214 -13.55 4.41 -17.08
C PRO A 214 -14.23 5.72 -16.68
N LEU A 215 -15.51 5.67 -16.29
CA LEU A 215 -16.26 6.85 -15.82
C LEU A 215 -15.67 7.39 -14.52
N MET A 216 -15.30 6.51 -13.59
CA MET A 216 -14.63 6.89 -12.34
C MET A 216 -13.32 7.62 -12.63
N ASN A 217 -12.50 7.10 -13.55
CA ASN A 217 -11.24 7.74 -13.94
C ASN A 217 -11.49 9.10 -14.61
N GLU A 218 -12.47 9.20 -15.50
CA GLU A 218 -12.77 10.45 -16.21
C GLU A 218 -13.35 11.53 -15.27
N ARG A 219 -14.36 11.19 -14.46
CA ARG A 219 -15.17 12.17 -13.73
C ARG A 219 -14.69 12.47 -12.32
N VAL A 220 -14.04 11.51 -11.67
CA VAL A 220 -13.58 11.64 -10.28
C VAL A 220 -12.07 11.82 -10.21
N LEU A 221 -11.33 10.99 -10.94
CA LEU A 221 -9.87 10.96 -10.90
C LEU A 221 -9.22 11.84 -11.98
N LEU A 222 -10.02 12.45 -12.87
CA LEU A 222 -9.60 13.40 -13.89
C LEU A 222 -8.47 12.90 -14.82
N GLY A 223 -8.46 11.58 -15.07
CA GLY A 223 -7.41 10.93 -15.89
C GLY A 223 -6.10 10.67 -15.14
N GLN A 224 -6.04 10.93 -13.84
CA GLN A 224 -4.83 10.83 -13.02
C GLN A 224 -4.62 9.46 -12.38
N ALA A 225 -5.31 8.45 -12.85
CA ALA A 225 -5.18 7.07 -12.40
C ALA A 225 -5.37 6.10 -13.57
N LEU A 226 -5.14 4.83 -13.33
CA LEU A 226 -5.42 3.76 -14.27
C LEU A 226 -6.55 2.88 -13.74
N PRO A 227 -7.56 2.54 -14.56
CA PRO A 227 -8.52 1.50 -14.22
C PRO A 227 -7.81 0.20 -13.85
N LEU A 228 -8.16 -0.38 -12.70
CA LEU A 228 -7.51 -1.59 -12.18
C LEU A 228 -8.49 -2.76 -12.14
N TYR A 229 -8.06 -3.92 -12.65
CA TYR A 229 -8.89 -5.12 -12.76
C TYR A 229 -8.32 -6.34 -12.03
N SER A 230 -7.30 -6.15 -11.22
CA SER A 230 -6.75 -7.10 -10.25
C SER A 230 -6.17 -6.34 -9.07
N LEU A 231 -5.90 -7.01 -7.94
CA LEU A 231 -5.13 -6.41 -6.85
C LEU A 231 -3.63 -6.31 -7.16
N VAL A 232 -3.11 -7.17 -8.05
CA VAL A 232 -1.74 -7.06 -8.55
C VAL A 232 -1.65 -5.81 -9.43
N PRO A 233 -0.73 -4.85 -9.18
CA PRO A 233 -0.56 -3.67 -10.00
C PRO A 233 -0.11 -4.00 -11.43
N THR A 234 -0.47 -3.14 -12.40
CA THR A 234 -0.07 -3.31 -13.81
C THR A 234 1.44 -3.17 -14.05
N THR A 235 2.19 -2.63 -13.08
CA THR A 235 3.65 -2.58 -13.08
C THR A 235 4.30 -3.95 -12.98
N PHE A 236 3.62 -4.95 -12.41
CA PHE A 236 4.03 -6.35 -12.48
C PHE A 236 3.48 -7.00 -13.76
N SER A 237 3.87 -6.48 -14.92
CA SER A 237 3.29 -6.80 -16.24
C SER A 237 3.20 -8.29 -16.57
N GLU A 238 4.17 -9.09 -16.12
CA GLU A 238 4.18 -10.54 -16.33
C GLU A 238 3.21 -11.30 -15.42
N LEU A 239 2.86 -10.73 -14.27
CA LEU A 239 2.01 -11.35 -13.25
C LEU A 239 0.57 -10.81 -13.25
N TYR A 240 0.38 -9.58 -13.72
CA TYR A 240 -0.93 -8.93 -13.77
C TYR A 240 -1.88 -9.65 -14.71
N GLN A 241 -3.08 -9.98 -14.19
CA GLN A 241 -4.18 -10.55 -14.97
C GLN A 241 -5.42 -9.68 -14.81
N PRO A 242 -6.05 -9.18 -15.88
CA PRO A 242 -7.21 -8.30 -15.78
C PRO A 242 -8.52 -9.06 -15.48
N VAL A 243 -8.49 -9.97 -14.50
CA VAL A 243 -9.55 -10.96 -14.21
C VAL A 243 -10.93 -10.34 -13.97
N PHE A 244 -11.00 -9.14 -13.39
CA PHE A 244 -12.27 -8.44 -13.20
C PHE A 244 -12.80 -7.85 -14.51
N LYS A 245 -11.94 -7.45 -15.44
CA LYS A 245 -12.34 -6.98 -16.76
C LYS A 245 -12.94 -8.13 -17.57
N ASP A 246 -12.28 -9.26 -17.56
CA ASP A 246 -12.66 -10.42 -18.34
C ASP A 246 -13.98 -11.04 -17.82
N LYS A 247 -14.18 -11.02 -16.51
CA LYS A 247 -15.36 -11.65 -15.88
C LYS A 247 -16.56 -10.71 -15.73
N TYR A 248 -16.34 -9.46 -15.38
CA TYR A 248 -17.41 -8.52 -15.02
C TYR A 248 -17.53 -7.34 -15.99
N GLY A 249 -16.44 -7.00 -16.70
CA GLY A 249 -16.38 -5.79 -17.50
C GLY A 249 -16.53 -4.53 -16.66
N ASP A 250 -17.21 -3.55 -17.23
CA ASP A 250 -17.58 -2.28 -16.59
C ASP A 250 -19.04 -1.94 -16.92
N ALA A 251 -19.79 -1.43 -15.93
CA ALA A 251 -21.16 -0.95 -16.11
C ALA A 251 -22.16 -2.01 -16.66
N ASN A 252 -21.99 -3.27 -16.30
CA ASN A 252 -22.90 -4.34 -16.73
C ASN A 252 -24.15 -4.42 -15.83
N PHE A 253 -24.97 -3.37 -15.87
CA PHE A 253 -26.11 -3.21 -14.99
C PHE A 253 -27.21 -4.24 -15.21
N ALA A 254 -27.39 -4.74 -16.43
CA ALA A 254 -28.40 -5.76 -16.74
C ALA A 254 -28.13 -7.05 -15.97
N GLN A 255 -26.91 -7.56 -16.05
CA GLN A 255 -26.50 -8.74 -15.32
C GLN A 255 -26.47 -8.53 -13.80
N ALA A 256 -26.09 -7.32 -13.34
CA ALA A 256 -26.15 -6.97 -11.91
C ALA A 256 -27.58 -7.06 -11.35
N LYS A 257 -28.57 -6.56 -12.10
CA LYS A 257 -30.00 -6.68 -11.73
C LYS A 257 -30.46 -8.13 -11.68
N GLU A 258 -30.08 -8.93 -12.66
CA GLU A 258 -30.40 -10.35 -12.70
C GLU A 258 -29.87 -11.09 -11.47
N LEU A 259 -28.60 -10.88 -11.09
CA LEU A 259 -28.02 -11.48 -9.89
C LEU A 259 -28.70 -11.04 -8.60
N LEU A 260 -29.01 -9.75 -8.45
CA LEU A 260 -29.70 -9.26 -7.27
C LEU A 260 -31.13 -9.84 -7.16
N THR A 261 -31.82 -9.94 -8.27
CA THR A 261 -33.18 -10.56 -8.30
C THR A 261 -33.10 -12.05 -7.95
N LYS A 262 -32.11 -12.78 -8.51
CA LYS A 262 -31.85 -14.19 -8.19
C LYS A 262 -31.50 -14.38 -6.70
N ALA A 263 -30.80 -13.42 -6.10
CA ALA A 263 -30.48 -13.43 -4.68
C ALA A 263 -31.69 -13.08 -3.77
N GLY A 264 -32.88 -12.82 -4.35
CA GLY A 264 -34.12 -12.56 -3.61
C GLY A 264 -34.38 -11.09 -3.27
N PHE A 265 -33.64 -10.16 -3.86
CA PHE A 265 -33.87 -8.73 -3.66
C PHE A 265 -34.88 -8.15 -4.64
N SER A 266 -35.58 -7.11 -4.19
CA SER A 266 -36.61 -6.41 -4.97
C SER A 266 -36.61 -4.93 -4.61
N PRO A 267 -37.27 -4.05 -5.37
CA PRO A 267 -37.40 -2.63 -5.03
C PRO A 267 -38.06 -2.36 -3.66
N THR A 268 -38.90 -3.29 -3.19
CA THR A 268 -39.54 -3.24 -1.87
C THR A 268 -38.73 -3.91 -0.76
N ASN A 269 -37.74 -4.71 -1.14
CA ASN A 269 -36.78 -5.36 -0.22
C ASN A 269 -35.37 -5.32 -0.83
N PRO A 270 -34.73 -4.16 -0.89
CA PRO A 270 -33.42 -4.00 -1.54
C PRO A 270 -32.27 -4.58 -0.72
N ALA A 271 -31.19 -4.95 -1.42
CA ALA A 271 -29.89 -5.14 -0.79
C ALA A 271 -29.40 -3.78 -0.25
N LYS A 272 -29.15 -3.68 1.06
CA LYS A 272 -28.64 -2.46 1.69
C LYS A 272 -27.18 -2.63 2.04
N VAL A 273 -26.33 -1.79 1.47
CA VAL A 273 -24.86 -1.85 1.65
C VAL A 273 -24.34 -0.50 2.10
N GLU A 274 -23.59 -0.51 3.20
CA GLU A 274 -22.84 0.64 3.67
C GLU A 274 -21.46 0.66 3.05
N ILE A 275 -21.06 1.79 2.50
CA ILE A 275 -19.69 2.03 2.02
C ILE A 275 -19.04 3.03 2.95
N TRP A 276 -18.00 2.57 3.65
CA TRP A 276 -17.19 3.36 4.56
C TRP A 276 -15.92 3.84 3.89
N TYR A 277 -15.40 4.99 4.30
CA TYR A 277 -14.08 5.48 3.89
C TYR A 277 -13.45 6.40 4.95
N PRO A 278 -12.10 6.58 4.95
CA PRO A 278 -11.43 7.47 5.89
C PRO A 278 -11.87 8.93 5.73
N THR A 279 -12.23 9.59 6.83
CA THR A 279 -12.52 11.02 6.85
C THR A 279 -11.35 11.83 6.27
N GLY A 280 -11.66 12.86 5.49
CA GLY A 280 -10.65 13.70 4.82
C GLY A 280 -10.21 13.18 3.43
N SER A 281 -10.65 11.99 3.01
CA SER A 281 -10.36 11.48 1.67
C SER A 281 -11.39 11.97 0.64
N GLY A 282 -11.16 13.14 0.05
CA GLY A 282 -12.06 13.73 -0.97
C GLY A 282 -12.27 12.81 -2.17
N ARG A 283 -11.20 12.15 -2.63
CA ARG A 283 -11.23 11.20 -3.75
C ARG A 283 -12.17 10.01 -3.49
N ARG A 284 -12.07 9.38 -2.31
CA ARG A 284 -12.94 8.25 -1.92
C ARG A 284 -14.39 8.68 -1.67
N ALA A 285 -14.59 9.88 -1.14
CA ALA A 285 -15.93 10.46 -1.00
C ALA A 285 -16.66 10.55 -2.34
N LEU A 286 -15.97 11.09 -3.37
CA LEU A 286 -16.54 11.22 -4.72
C LEU A 286 -16.76 9.85 -5.38
N VAL A 287 -15.88 8.87 -5.17
CA VAL A 287 -16.08 7.50 -5.65
C VAL A 287 -17.30 6.88 -4.99
N ALA A 288 -17.46 6.97 -3.67
CA ALA A 288 -18.64 6.44 -2.97
C ALA A 288 -19.94 7.09 -3.48
N GLN A 289 -19.94 8.41 -3.71
CA GLN A 289 -21.07 9.12 -4.30
C GLN A 289 -21.38 8.64 -5.73
N LEU A 290 -20.35 8.40 -6.56
CA LEU A 290 -20.54 7.85 -7.90
C LEU A 290 -21.17 6.46 -7.84
N LEU A 291 -20.69 5.57 -6.97
CA LEU A 291 -21.24 4.22 -6.81
C LEU A 291 -22.70 4.27 -6.35
N LYS A 292 -23.03 5.12 -5.39
CA LYS A 292 -24.42 5.36 -4.95
C LYS A 292 -25.30 5.87 -6.08
N ALA A 293 -24.81 6.80 -6.89
CA ALA A 293 -25.56 7.33 -8.04
C ALA A 293 -25.77 6.27 -9.13
N LEU A 294 -24.77 5.45 -9.44
CA LEU A 294 -24.89 4.36 -10.40
C LEU A 294 -25.92 3.31 -9.94
N ALA A 295 -25.87 2.88 -8.68
CA ALA A 295 -26.85 1.96 -8.11
C ALA A 295 -28.27 2.53 -8.20
N LYS A 296 -28.48 3.77 -7.75
CA LYS A 296 -29.78 4.45 -7.78
C LYS A 296 -30.35 4.59 -9.20
N ARG A 297 -29.47 4.92 -10.17
CA ARG A 297 -29.90 5.21 -11.55
C ARG A 297 -30.18 3.96 -12.37
N HIS A 298 -29.43 2.87 -12.13
CA HIS A 298 -29.39 1.74 -13.06
C HIS A 298 -29.84 0.41 -12.48
N LEU A 299 -30.02 0.28 -11.16
CA LEU A 299 -30.40 -1.00 -10.54
C LEU A 299 -31.85 -1.03 -10.03
N ASP A 300 -32.71 -0.13 -10.51
CA ASP A 300 -34.18 -0.15 -10.30
C ASP A 300 -34.58 -0.33 -8.82
N GLY A 301 -33.79 0.19 -7.89
CA GLY A 301 -34.03 0.07 -6.45
C GLY A 301 -33.61 -1.27 -5.82
N LEU A 302 -33.02 -2.20 -6.56
CA LEU A 302 -32.55 -3.50 -6.05
C LEU A 302 -31.37 -3.41 -5.10
N LEU A 303 -30.53 -2.37 -5.24
CA LEU A 303 -29.38 -2.09 -4.38
C LEU A 303 -29.46 -0.66 -3.86
N GLN A 304 -29.41 -0.50 -2.55
CA GLN A 304 -29.31 0.80 -1.86
C GLN A 304 -27.92 0.93 -1.20
N ILE A 305 -27.23 2.02 -1.51
CA ILE A 305 -25.90 2.32 -0.95
C ILE A 305 -26.04 3.47 0.04
N GLU A 306 -25.59 3.23 1.28
CA GLU A 306 -25.40 4.24 2.31
C GLU A 306 -23.92 4.58 2.42
N ILE A 307 -23.59 5.87 2.61
CA ILE A 307 -22.21 6.35 2.64
C ILE A 307 -21.89 6.80 4.06
N GLN A 308 -20.79 6.29 4.61
CA GLN A 308 -20.34 6.55 5.95
C GLN A 308 -18.86 6.95 5.98
N THR A 309 -18.46 7.71 6.99
CA THR A 309 -17.06 8.09 7.21
C THR A 309 -16.62 7.78 8.62
N VAL A 310 -15.34 7.52 8.78
CA VAL A 310 -14.72 7.30 10.08
C VAL A 310 -13.28 7.82 10.06
N GLU A 311 -12.76 8.23 11.20
CA GLU A 311 -11.37 8.64 11.34
C GLU A 311 -10.43 7.48 10.93
N SER A 312 -9.33 7.79 10.22
CA SER A 312 -8.44 6.81 9.57
C SER A 312 -7.86 5.78 10.54
N ALA A 313 -7.30 6.23 11.68
CA ALA A 313 -6.69 5.30 12.65
C ALA A 313 -7.75 4.37 13.27
N THR A 314 -8.96 4.88 13.51
CA THR A 314 -10.09 4.09 14.00
C THR A 314 -10.54 3.06 12.96
N LEU A 315 -10.59 3.45 11.67
CA LEU A 315 -10.95 2.52 10.59
C LEU A 315 -10.01 1.32 10.58
N TYR A 316 -8.70 1.54 10.50
CA TYR A 316 -7.72 0.46 10.43
C TYR A 316 -7.64 -0.38 11.72
N LYS A 317 -7.88 0.23 12.89
CA LYS A 317 -7.95 -0.49 14.16
C LYS A 317 -9.15 -1.42 14.24
N ASP A 318 -10.28 -1.02 13.65
CA ASP A 318 -11.55 -1.74 13.78
C ASP A 318 -11.88 -2.61 12.56
N LEU A 319 -11.08 -2.52 11.48
CA LEU A 319 -11.27 -3.29 10.24
C LEU A 319 -11.30 -4.81 10.52
N GLU A 320 -10.34 -5.30 11.30
CA GLU A 320 -10.23 -6.71 11.68
C GLU A 320 -11.36 -7.22 12.59
N LYS A 321 -12.13 -6.30 13.18
CA LYS A 321 -13.28 -6.65 14.04
C LYS A 321 -14.57 -6.89 13.25
N GLY A 322 -14.57 -6.58 11.95
CA GLY A 322 -15.72 -6.80 11.06
C GLY A 322 -16.89 -5.84 11.28
N VAL A 323 -16.63 -4.65 11.84
CA VAL A 323 -17.68 -3.65 12.11
C VAL A 323 -18.19 -2.96 10.85
N TYR A 324 -17.42 -3.00 9.75
CA TYR A 324 -17.78 -2.37 8.49
C TYR A 324 -18.28 -3.41 7.48
N GLN A 325 -19.38 -3.09 6.78
CA GLN A 325 -19.86 -3.93 5.68
C GLN A 325 -18.93 -3.86 4.47
N SER A 326 -18.62 -2.66 4.00
CA SER A 326 -17.63 -2.46 2.97
C SER A 326 -16.82 -1.19 3.20
N VAL A 327 -15.58 -1.18 2.69
CA VAL A 327 -14.64 -0.07 2.92
C VAL A 327 -13.90 0.27 1.64
N LEU A 328 -13.77 1.56 1.33
CA LEU A 328 -12.86 2.05 0.28
C LEU A 328 -11.52 2.40 0.92
N VAL A 329 -10.49 1.68 0.55
CA VAL A 329 -9.12 1.85 1.03
C VAL A 329 -8.11 1.63 -0.09
N ASP A 330 -6.86 1.84 0.22
CA ASP A 330 -5.73 1.59 -0.66
C ASP A 330 -4.75 0.60 -0.03
N TRP A 331 -3.90 0.04 -0.86
CA TRP A 331 -2.75 -0.73 -0.46
C TRP A 331 -1.52 -0.28 -1.20
N TYR A 332 -0.49 -0.06 -0.45
CA TYR A 332 0.87 0.10 -0.93
C TYR A 332 1.72 -1.02 -0.34
N ALA A 333 2.49 -1.71 -1.17
CA ALA A 333 3.24 -2.87 -0.72
C ALA A 333 4.35 -2.52 0.27
N ASP A 334 4.51 -3.35 1.31
CA ASP A 334 5.64 -3.25 2.23
C ASP A 334 6.97 -3.57 1.54
N PHE A 335 6.95 -4.50 0.58
CA PHE A 335 8.09 -4.88 -0.24
C PHE A 335 7.65 -5.23 -1.66
N PHE A 336 8.58 -5.08 -2.61
CA PHE A 336 8.28 -5.12 -4.04
C PHE A 336 8.21 -6.54 -4.58
N ASP A 337 7.11 -7.23 -4.29
CA ASP A 337 6.76 -8.54 -4.84
C ASP A 337 5.24 -8.69 -4.94
N ALA A 338 4.76 -9.46 -5.91
CA ALA A 338 3.32 -9.70 -6.10
C ALA A 338 2.69 -10.47 -4.93
N ASP A 339 3.45 -11.22 -4.14
CA ASP A 339 2.99 -11.84 -2.90
C ASP A 339 2.34 -10.81 -1.97
N ASN A 340 2.92 -9.62 -1.87
CA ASN A 340 2.40 -8.55 -1.01
C ASN A 340 1.11 -7.87 -1.54
N TYR A 341 0.64 -8.26 -2.72
CA TYR A 341 -0.66 -7.88 -3.28
C TYR A 341 -1.67 -9.03 -3.32
N ILE A 342 -1.30 -10.21 -2.84
CA ILE A 342 -2.16 -11.40 -2.84
C ILE A 342 -2.30 -12.00 -1.45
N GLN A 343 -1.18 -12.29 -0.76
CA GLN A 343 -1.22 -12.94 0.55
C GLN A 343 -1.98 -12.12 1.60
N PRO A 344 -1.76 -10.79 1.76
CA PRO A 344 -2.47 -10.01 2.77
C PRO A 344 -4.00 -10.01 2.59
N PHE A 345 -4.47 -10.33 1.40
CA PHE A 345 -5.88 -10.29 1.03
C PHE A 345 -6.57 -11.65 1.08
N LEU A 346 -5.89 -12.73 0.71
CA LEU A 346 -6.50 -14.03 0.52
C LEU A 346 -6.11 -15.08 1.56
N GLU A 347 -5.04 -14.85 2.34
CA GLU A 347 -4.56 -15.81 3.33
C GLU A 347 -5.44 -15.81 4.57
N CYS A 348 -5.72 -17.01 5.09
CA CYS A 348 -6.42 -17.23 6.34
C CYS A 348 -5.85 -18.44 7.08
N THR A 349 -5.20 -18.21 8.23
CA THR A 349 -4.58 -19.27 9.03
C THR A 349 -5.60 -20.14 9.78
N LYS A 350 -6.76 -19.58 10.14
CA LYS A 350 -7.84 -20.29 10.81
C LYS A 350 -9.19 -19.79 10.34
N GLY A 351 -10.03 -20.68 9.87
CA GLY A 351 -11.37 -20.37 9.35
C GLY A 351 -12.07 -21.60 8.78
N SER A 352 -13.24 -21.38 8.22
CA SER A 352 -14.03 -22.41 7.54
C SER A 352 -14.86 -21.79 6.41
N VAL A 353 -15.35 -22.61 5.49
CA VAL A 353 -16.22 -22.16 4.39
C VAL A 353 -17.49 -21.48 4.92
N SER A 354 -18.09 -22.01 5.98
CA SER A 354 -19.33 -21.45 6.56
C SER A 354 -19.09 -20.31 7.55
N GLY A 355 -17.94 -20.28 8.24
CA GLY A 355 -17.63 -19.28 9.26
C GLY A 355 -16.77 -18.12 8.79
N GLY A 356 -16.23 -18.23 7.57
CA GLY A 356 -15.23 -17.28 7.05
C GLY A 356 -13.89 -17.35 7.82
N CYS A 357 -13.03 -16.39 7.57
CA CYS A 357 -11.75 -16.29 8.28
C CYS A 357 -11.94 -15.80 9.71
N GLU A 358 -11.41 -16.59 10.68
CA GLU A 358 -11.41 -16.23 12.11
C GLU A 358 -10.09 -15.58 12.52
N LYS A 359 -8.98 -16.02 11.90
CA LYS A 359 -7.64 -15.48 12.13
C LYS A 359 -6.80 -15.60 10.87
N GLY A 360 -6.19 -14.52 10.44
CA GLY A 360 -5.34 -14.47 9.26
C GLY A 360 -5.36 -13.10 8.59
N ALA A 361 -4.68 -13.00 7.45
CA ALA A 361 -4.50 -11.74 6.76
C ALA A 361 -5.83 -11.19 6.22
N SER A 362 -6.69 -12.02 5.61
CA SER A 362 -8.00 -11.60 5.10
C SER A 362 -8.95 -11.08 6.17
N GLN A 363 -8.86 -11.61 7.41
CA GLN A 363 -9.57 -11.08 8.57
C GLN A 363 -9.01 -9.71 8.95
N GLY A 364 -7.69 -9.56 9.00
CA GLY A 364 -7.03 -8.28 9.27
C GLY A 364 -7.38 -7.20 8.24
N GLN A 365 -7.64 -7.58 6.98
CA GLN A 365 -8.06 -6.70 5.89
C GLN A 365 -9.59 -6.53 5.80
N GLY A 366 -10.36 -7.13 6.68
CA GLY A 366 -11.80 -6.90 6.84
C GLY A 366 -12.72 -7.64 5.86
N SER A 367 -12.21 -8.48 4.95
CA SER A 367 -13.05 -9.28 4.06
C SER A 367 -13.54 -10.57 4.70
N PHE A 368 -12.79 -11.12 5.65
CA PHE A 368 -13.04 -12.42 6.29
C PHE A 368 -13.12 -13.59 5.31
N PHE A 369 -12.49 -13.43 4.15
CA PHE A 369 -12.44 -14.47 3.13
C PHE A 369 -11.69 -15.70 3.64
N TYR A 370 -12.24 -16.89 3.35
CA TYR A 370 -11.60 -18.16 3.59
C TYR A 370 -11.65 -19.06 2.36
N SER A 371 -10.51 -19.57 1.96
CA SER A 371 -10.41 -20.59 0.93
C SER A 371 -9.18 -21.46 1.18
N GLU A 372 -9.40 -22.74 1.44
CA GLU A 372 -8.28 -23.68 1.60
C GLU A 372 -7.43 -23.76 0.33
N LYS A 373 -8.07 -23.69 -0.85
CA LYS A 373 -7.38 -23.67 -2.15
C LYS A 373 -6.49 -22.43 -2.28
N ALA A 374 -6.95 -21.26 -1.85
CA ALA A 374 -6.14 -20.04 -1.86
C ALA A 374 -4.94 -20.17 -0.92
N ASN A 375 -5.14 -20.66 0.30
CA ASN A 375 -4.05 -20.88 1.26
C ASN A 375 -2.99 -21.84 0.70
N GLN A 376 -3.39 -22.96 0.11
CA GLN A 376 -2.46 -23.91 -0.51
C GLN A 376 -1.69 -23.30 -1.70
N LEU A 377 -2.32 -22.45 -2.49
CA LEU A 377 -1.67 -21.76 -3.61
C LEU A 377 -0.71 -20.71 -3.12
N ILE A 378 -1.05 -19.95 -2.06
CA ILE A 378 -0.16 -18.97 -1.41
C ILE A 378 1.09 -19.67 -0.84
N ASP A 379 0.92 -20.79 -0.12
CA ASP A 379 2.05 -21.56 0.37
C ASP A 379 2.96 -22.08 -0.76
N LYS A 380 2.38 -22.47 -1.88
CA LYS A 380 3.14 -22.93 -3.06
C LYS A 380 3.89 -21.78 -3.75
N GLU A 381 3.24 -20.63 -4.01
CA GLU A 381 3.88 -19.51 -4.69
C GLU A 381 5.04 -18.95 -3.85
N ARG A 382 4.87 -18.89 -2.53
CA ARG A 382 5.90 -18.43 -1.59
C ARG A 382 7.15 -19.31 -1.58
N GLN A 383 7.02 -20.58 -1.95
CA GLN A 383 8.14 -21.54 -2.03
C GLN A 383 8.67 -21.72 -3.45
N GLU A 384 7.91 -21.33 -4.47
CA GLU A 384 8.26 -21.56 -5.88
C GLU A 384 9.29 -20.53 -6.37
N ILE A 385 10.47 -21.01 -6.77
CA ILE A 385 11.57 -20.19 -7.29
C ILE A 385 11.58 -20.10 -8.82
N ASN A 386 10.83 -20.98 -9.50
CA ASN A 386 10.72 -20.91 -10.96
C ASN A 386 9.71 -19.81 -11.35
N PRO A 387 10.12 -18.74 -12.06
CA PRO A 387 9.26 -17.61 -12.36
C PRO A 387 7.97 -17.99 -13.13
N LYS A 388 8.07 -18.88 -14.11
CA LYS A 388 6.91 -19.33 -14.92
C LYS A 388 5.88 -20.08 -14.09
N LYS A 389 6.32 -21.02 -13.25
CA LYS A 389 5.42 -21.74 -12.35
C LYS A 389 4.78 -20.81 -11.33
N ARG A 390 5.56 -19.87 -10.79
CA ARG A 390 5.06 -18.86 -9.87
C ARG A 390 4.01 -17.97 -10.53
N GLN A 391 4.22 -17.56 -11.79
CA GLN A 391 3.24 -16.84 -12.62
C GLN A 391 1.93 -17.60 -12.76
N GLU A 392 1.97 -18.90 -13.05
CA GLU A 392 0.76 -19.77 -13.16
C GLU A 392 -0.01 -19.84 -11.83
N ILE A 393 0.69 -19.83 -10.70
CA ILE A 393 0.07 -19.83 -9.37
C ILE A 393 -0.61 -18.47 -9.11
N PHE A 394 0.05 -17.36 -9.40
CA PHE A 394 -0.55 -16.03 -9.28
C PHE A 394 -1.78 -15.84 -10.18
N ALA A 395 -1.78 -16.39 -11.39
CA ALA A 395 -2.95 -16.36 -12.27
C ALA A 395 -4.16 -17.07 -11.62
N LYS A 396 -3.93 -18.24 -10.99
CA LYS A 396 -4.99 -18.98 -10.27
C LYS A 396 -5.50 -18.21 -9.04
N LEU A 397 -4.63 -17.56 -8.29
CA LEU A 397 -5.01 -16.75 -7.13
C LEU A 397 -5.84 -15.54 -7.53
N GLN A 398 -5.47 -14.85 -8.62
CA GLN A 398 -6.25 -13.74 -9.17
C GLN A 398 -7.62 -14.22 -9.69
N THR A 399 -7.69 -15.42 -10.27
CA THR A 399 -8.99 -16.04 -10.66
C THR A 399 -9.87 -16.27 -9.43
N ILE A 400 -9.34 -16.82 -8.34
CA ILE A 400 -10.09 -16.99 -7.08
C ILE A 400 -10.59 -15.65 -6.55
N LEU A 401 -9.76 -14.61 -6.59
CA LEU A 401 -10.16 -13.26 -6.20
C LEU A 401 -11.38 -12.78 -7.00
N ALA A 402 -11.39 -12.99 -8.32
CA ALA A 402 -12.51 -12.61 -9.16
C ALA A 402 -13.73 -13.55 -9.00
N ASP A 403 -13.54 -14.83 -8.67
CA ASP A 403 -14.63 -15.77 -8.47
C ASP A 403 -15.40 -15.47 -7.19
N GLU A 404 -14.71 -15.21 -6.11
CA GLU A 404 -15.27 -15.06 -4.76
C GLU A 404 -15.56 -13.61 -4.35
N VAL A 405 -14.96 -12.64 -5.04
CA VAL A 405 -15.15 -11.19 -4.86
C VAL A 405 -15.04 -10.74 -3.39
N PRO A 406 -13.98 -11.09 -2.66
CA PRO A 406 -13.75 -10.54 -1.33
C PRO A 406 -13.31 -9.06 -1.38
N TYR A 407 -12.75 -8.66 -2.51
CA TYR A 407 -12.32 -7.29 -2.82
C TYR A 407 -12.65 -6.97 -4.27
N ILE A 408 -12.92 -5.69 -4.54
CA ILE A 408 -13.10 -5.21 -5.91
C ILE A 408 -11.99 -4.20 -6.21
N PRO A 409 -11.03 -4.49 -7.10
CA PRO A 409 -10.04 -3.54 -7.58
C PRO A 409 -10.74 -2.40 -8.33
N LEU A 410 -10.33 -1.15 -8.08
CA LEU A 410 -10.96 0.03 -8.66
C LEU A 410 -10.03 0.81 -9.57
N TRP A 411 -8.92 1.31 -9.01
CA TRP A 411 -7.90 2.04 -9.76
C TRP A 411 -6.51 1.88 -9.16
N GLN A 412 -5.50 2.08 -10.01
CA GLN A 412 -4.10 2.22 -9.63
C GLN A 412 -3.71 3.68 -9.75
N ASP A 413 -3.06 4.22 -8.72
CA ASP A 413 -2.68 5.63 -8.70
C ASP A 413 -1.58 5.95 -9.72
N ARG A 414 -1.49 7.24 -10.07
CA ARG A 414 -0.30 7.88 -10.55
C ARG A 414 0.22 8.81 -9.46
N ASP A 415 1.50 8.76 -9.21
CA ASP A 415 2.15 9.67 -8.28
C ASP A 415 2.57 10.94 -9.01
N TYR A 416 2.34 12.08 -8.37
CA TYR A 416 2.68 13.40 -8.89
C TYR A 416 3.58 14.14 -7.91
N THR A 417 4.58 14.81 -8.46
CA THR A 417 5.34 15.82 -7.72
C THR A 417 5.52 17.04 -8.61
N PHE A 418 5.57 18.20 -7.96
CA PHE A 418 5.82 19.48 -8.63
C PHE A 418 7.02 20.14 -8.00
N SER A 419 7.90 20.71 -8.79
CA SER A 419 9.09 21.40 -8.30
C SER A 419 9.24 22.79 -8.91
N GLN A 420 9.69 23.76 -8.10
CA GLN A 420 9.99 25.11 -8.59
C GLN A 420 11.07 25.06 -9.67
N LYS A 421 11.13 26.06 -10.56
CA LYS A 421 12.09 26.11 -11.67
C LYS A 421 13.56 26.05 -11.24
N ALA A 422 13.88 26.60 -10.06
CA ALA A 422 15.22 26.55 -9.50
C ALA A 422 15.62 25.17 -8.95
N ILE A 423 14.69 24.19 -8.96
CA ILE A 423 14.92 22.85 -8.39
C ILE A 423 15.09 21.84 -9.51
N THR A 424 16.17 21.08 -9.46
CA THR A 424 16.50 20.01 -10.42
C THR A 424 16.78 18.70 -9.65
N GLY A 425 16.81 17.55 -10.36
CA GLY A 425 17.14 16.26 -9.77
C GLY A 425 16.00 15.62 -8.97
N VAL A 426 14.75 16.09 -9.09
CA VAL A 426 13.59 15.47 -8.48
C VAL A 426 13.19 14.24 -9.28
N ILE A 427 13.16 13.08 -8.61
CA ILE A 427 12.83 11.78 -9.20
C ILE A 427 11.71 11.14 -8.38
N LEU A 428 10.71 10.58 -9.07
CA LEU A 428 9.68 9.72 -8.48
C LEU A 428 10.05 8.26 -8.70
N GLU A 429 10.29 7.56 -7.60
CA GLU A 429 10.52 6.12 -7.63
C GLU A 429 9.19 5.36 -7.51
N PRO A 430 9.01 4.24 -8.24
CA PRO A 430 7.81 3.40 -8.11
C PRO A 430 7.64 2.80 -6.70
N THR A 431 8.71 2.80 -5.92
CA THR A 431 8.75 2.35 -4.51
C THR A 431 8.22 3.40 -3.53
N GLN A 432 7.74 4.55 -4.01
CA GLN A 432 7.40 5.74 -3.21
C GLN A 432 8.53 6.27 -2.30
N SER A 433 9.76 5.78 -2.50
CA SER A 433 10.93 6.36 -1.85
C SER A 433 11.25 7.69 -2.51
N PHE A 434 11.29 8.75 -1.73
CA PHE A 434 11.66 10.08 -2.24
C PHE A 434 13.15 10.33 -2.02
N LEU A 435 13.89 10.41 -3.11
CA LEU A 435 15.34 10.59 -3.09
C LEU A 435 15.70 12.07 -2.94
N PHE A 436 16.19 12.47 -1.78
CA PHE A 436 16.65 13.85 -1.54
C PHE A 436 18.05 14.13 -2.12
N SER A 437 18.92 13.11 -2.16
CA SER A 437 20.34 13.28 -2.53
C SER A 437 20.59 13.90 -3.91
N PRO A 438 19.85 13.60 -4.98
CA PRO A 438 20.09 14.19 -6.30
C PRO A 438 19.52 15.61 -6.47
N ILE A 439 18.67 16.07 -5.53
CA ILE A 439 17.99 17.37 -5.63
C ILE A 439 18.99 18.49 -5.48
N ARG A 440 18.90 19.48 -6.36
CA ARG A 440 19.74 20.69 -6.35
C ARG A 440 18.85 21.93 -6.45
N LYS A 441 19.18 22.96 -5.71
CA LYS A 441 18.62 24.30 -5.84
C LYS A 441 19.67 25.18 -6.53
N GLN A 442 19.31 25.71 -7.69
CA GLN A 442 20.14 26.61 -8.50
C GLN A 442 20.09 28.04 -7.95
#